data_a09487cf68193ea16721f8a09363023e
#
_entry.id   a09487cf68193ea16721f8a09363023e
#
_cell.length_a   1.000
_cell.length_b   1.000
_cell.length_c   1.000
_cell.angle_alpha   90.00
_cell.angle_beta   90.00
_cell.angle_gamma   90.00
#
_symmetry.space_group_name_H-M   'P 1'
#
loop_
_entity.id
_entity.type
_entity.pdbx_description
1 polymer ?
#
loop_
_entity_poly.entity_id
_entity_poly.type
_entity_poly.pdbx_seq_one_letter_code
_entity_poly.pdbx_strand_id
1 'polypeptide(L)' 'MIFRKVLLTLAFISLSSMALAMSGTPEEQAACSPDVRKFCKKVPPGSEDSAYLACLENNRDALSIKCLNVLLDHGR' A
#
# COMPACT_ATOMS: atom_id res chain seq x y z
N MET A 1 -28.65 2.11 28.51
CA MET A 1 -27.39 2.08 29.06
C MET A 1 -26.41 1.24 28.37
N ILE A 2 -26.68 0.04 28.18
CA ILE A 2 -25.73 -0.88 27.60
C ILE A 2 -25.47 -0.65 26.15
N PHE A 3 -26.45 -0.23 25.43
CA PHE A 3 -26.24 -0.07 24.01
C PHE A 3 -25.24 0.99 23.66
N ARG A 4 -24.96 1.88 24.52
CA ARG A 4 -24.01 2.90 24.21
C ARG A 4 -22.65 2.35 23.91
N LYS A 5 -22.28 1.28 24.55
CA LYS A 5 -20.98 0.72 24.36
C LYS A 5 -20.81 0.12 23.01
N VAL A 6 -21.88 -0.36 22.46
CA VAL A 6 -21.80 -0.99 21.17
C VAL A 6 -21.46 0.00 20.08
N LEU A 7 -21.92 1.21 20.25
CA LEU A 7 -21.70 2.19 19.22
C LEU A 7 -20.27 2.59 19.04
N LEU A 8 -19.49 2.47 20.10
CA LEU A 8 -18.12 2.90 20.04
C LEU A 8 -17.25 2.02 19.18
N THR A 9 -17.58 0.76 19.13
CA THR A 9 -16.71 -0.15 18.40
C THR A 9 -16.80 -0.01 16.92
N LEU A 10 -17.83 0.57 16.41
CA LEU A 10 -17.98 0.65 14.97
C LEU A 10 -17.12 1.69 14.33
N ALA A 11 -16.69 2.65 15.08
CA ALA A 11 -15.94 3.74 14.48
C ALA A 11 -14.58 3.38 14.00
N PHE A 12 -14.00 2.33 14.53
CA PHE A 12 -12.65 2.01 14.16
C PHE A 12 -12.48 1.36 12.82
N ILE A 13 -13.46 0.62 12.42
CA ILE A 13 -13.30 -0.22 11.25
C ILE A 13 -13.07 0.56 9.99
N SER A 14 -13.68 1.69 9.87
CA SER A 14 -13.60 2.42 8.62
C SER A 14 -12.23 3.04 8.36
N LEU A 15 -11.43 3.18 9.39
CA LEU A 15 -10.12 3.81 9.18
C LEU A 15 -9.11 2.91 8.56
N SER A 16 -9.18 1.63 8.87
CA SER A 16 -8.13 0.76 8.39
C SER A 16 -8.24 0.44 6.92
N SER A 17 -9.41 0.54 6.34
CA SER A 17 -9.52 0.15 4.94
C SER A 17 -8.86 1.11 3.99
N MET A 18 -8.67 2.35 4.39
CA MET A 18 -8.05 3.30 3.48
C MET A 18 -6.56 3.08 3.34
N ALA A 19 -5.94 2.61 4.38
CA ALA A 19 -4.51 2.42 4.36
C ALA A 19 -4.08 1.33 3.40
N LEU A 20 -5.00 0.44 3.05
CA LEU A 20 -4.67 -0.69 2.20
C LEU A 20 -4.90 -0.43 0.74
N ALA A 21 -5.27 0.78 0.39
CA ALA A 21 -5.63 1.07 -0.98
C ALA A 21 -4.49 0.92 -1.95
N MET A 22 -3.25 1.05 -1.50
CA MET A 22 -2.14 1.00 -2.42
C MET A 22 -1.68 -0.41 -2.73
N SER A 23 -1.31 -1.16 -1.75
CA SER A 23 -0.92 -2.55 -1.97
C SER A 23 -0.44 -3.13 -0.67
N GLY A 24 -0.88 -4.30 -0.36
CA GLY A 24 -0.37 -5.08 0.75
C GLY A 24 -0.50 -4.41 2.10
N THR A 25 0.38 -4.76 2.99
CA THR A 25 0.34 -4.30 4.37
C THR A 25 0.93 -2.91 4.52
N PRO A 26 0.67 -2.26 5.65
CA PRO A 26 1.30 -0.96 5.90
C PRO A 26 2.81 -1.00 5.85
N GLU A 27 3.42 -2.10 6.29
CA GLU A 27 4.86 -2.23 6.21
C GLU A 27 5.33 -2.29 4.77
N GLU A 28 4.59 -2.99 3.93
CA GLU A 28 4.95 -3.09 2.53
C GLU A 28 4.78 -1.75 1.84
N GLN A 29 3.74 -1.04 2.18
CA GLN A 29 3.54 0.29 1.62
C GLN A 29 4.67 1.21 2.02
N ALA A 30 5.09 1.15 3.28
CA ALA A 30 6.19 1.98 3.74
C ALA A 30 7.49 1.63 3.02
N ALA A 31 7.70 0.35 2.76
CA ALA A 31 8.92 -0.08 2.09
C ALA A 31 9.01 0.45 0.67
N CYS A 32 7.89 0.51 -0.03
CA CYS A 32 7.89 0.92 -1.43
C CYS A 32 7.52 2.38 -1.66
N SER A 33 7.05 3.06 -0.64
CA SER A 33 6.61 4.44 -0.81
C SER A 33 7.68 5.37 -1.39
N PRO A 34 8.91 5.34 -0.91
CA PRO A 34 9.94 6.18 -1.53
C PRO A 34 10.17 5.85 -2.99
N ASP A 35 10.13 4.58 -3.33
CA ASP A 35 10.35 4.16 -4.71
C ASP A 35 9.19 4.59 -5.60
N VAL A 36 7.98 4.52 -5.09
CA VAL A 36 6.83 5.00 -5.85
C VAL A 36 6.97 6.48 -6.13
N ARG A 37 7.37 7.26 -5.15
CA ARG A 37 7.53 8.69 -5.36
C ARG A 37 8.62 9.00 -6.34
N LYS A 38 9.63 8.17 -6.40
CA LYS A 38 10.78 8.41 -7.26
C LYS A 38 10.55 7.93 -8.68
N PHE A 39 9.99 6.76 -8.84
CA PHE A 39 9.89 6.14 -10.15
C PHE A 39 8.49 6.14 -10.74
N CYS A 40 7.47 6.29 -9.93
CA CYS A 40 6.10 6.12 -10.37
C CYS A 40 5.29 7.40 -10.32
N LYS A 41 5.94 8.52 -10.59
CA LYS A 41 5.26 9.81 -10.52
C LYS A 41 4.13 9.93 -11.53
N LYS A 42 4.21 9.19 -12.61
CA LYS A 42 3.19 9.27 -13.65
C LYS A 42 1.96 8.45 -13.34
N VAL A 43 2.03 7.59 -12.35
CA VAL A 43 0.86 6.83 -11.94
C VAL A 43 -0.04 7.77 -11.15
N PRO A 44 -1.28 7.98 -11.60
CA PRO A 44 -2.14 8.94 -10.92
C PRO A 44 -2.48 8.49 -9.50
N PRO A 45 -2.61 9.43 -8.57
CA PRO A 45 -3.03 9.07 -7.22
C PRO A 45 -4.38 8.36 -7.26
N GLY A 46 -4.53 7.37 -6.43
CA GLY A 46 -5.78 6.61 -6.39
C GLY A 46 -5.87 5.52 -7.43
N SER A 47 -4.80 5.28 -8.18
CA SER A 47 -4.77 4.19 -9.14
C SER A 47 -4.82 2.85 -8.41
N GLU A 48 -5.14 1.81 -9.17
CA GLU A 48 -5.20 0.47 -8.60
C GLU A 48 -3.83 -0.05 -8.25
N ASP A 49 -3.80 -1.02 -7.36
CA ASP A 49 -2.55 -1.64 -6.96
C ASP A 49 -1.76 -2.16 -8.15
N SER A 50 -2.45 -2.71 -9.13
CA SER A 50 -1.76 -3.27 -10.29
C SER A 50 -0.98 -2.23 -11.06
N ALA A 51 -1.46 -0.99 -11.09
CA ALA A 51 -0.73 0.07 -11.77
C ALA A 51 0.58 0.39 -11.07
N TYR A 52 0.54 0.45 -9.75
CA TYR A 52 1.76 0.71 -8.98
C TYR A 52 2.72 -0.46 -9.08
N LEU A 53 2.21 -1.68 -9.01
CA LEU A 53 3.07 -2.84 -9.11
C LEU A 53 3.73 -2.93 -10.47
N ALA A 54 3.00 -2.63 -11.53
CA ALA A 54 3.60 -2.65 -12.87
C ALA A 54 4.72 -1.62 -12.98
N CYS A 55 4.51 -0.44 -12.42
CA CYS A 55 5.55 0.58 -12.42
C CYS A 55 6.78 0.12 -11.67
N LEU A 56 6.58 -0.46 -10.50
CA LEU A 56 7.71 -0.93 -9.70
C LEU A 56 8.44 -2.06 -10.42
N GLU A 57 7.72 -2.96 -11.03
CA GLU A 57 8.36 -4.04 -11.78
C GLU A 57 9.18 -3.52 -12.94
N ASN A 58 8.69 -2.49 -13.61
CA ASN A 58 9.44 -1.89 -14.70
C ASN A 58 10.72 -1.23 -14.24
N ASN A 59 10.80 -0.87 -12.96
CA ASN A 59 11.97 -0.25 -12.38
C ASN A 59 12.69 -1.18 -11.41
N ARG A 60 12.48 -2.46 -11.58
CA ARG A 60 12.95 -3.47 -10.64
C ARG A 60 14.42 -3.33 -10.26
N ASP A 61 15.25 -3.06 -11.24
CA ASP A 61 16.69 -2.99 -10.99
C ASP A 61 17.12 -1.77 -10.20
N ALA A 62 16.25 -0.79 -10.11
CA ALA A 62 16.58 0.46 -9.42
C ALA A 62 15.89 0.57 -8.05
N LEU A 63 15.07 -0.39 -7.69
CA LEU A 63 14.31 -0.33 -6.45
C LEU A 63 15.23 -0.48 -5.23
N SER A 64 14.80 0.09 -4.13
CA SER A 64 15.44 -0.19 -2.86
C SER A 64 15.27 -1.67 -2.53
N ILE A 65 16.18 -2.20 -1.76
CA ILE A 65 16.11 -3.60 -1.38
C ILE A 65 14.82 -3.91 -0.63
N LYS A 66 14.39 -2.99 0.20
CA LYS A 66 13.15 -3.21 0.95
C LYS A 66 11.97 -3.36 0.02
N CYS A 67 11.88 -2.51 -1.00
CA CYS A 67 10.77 -2.59 -1.93
C CYS A 67 10.90 -3.81 -2.84
N LEU A 68 12.09 -4.12 -3.26
CA LEU A 68 12.31 -5.30 -4.07
C LEU A 68 11.84 -6.56 -3.34
N ASN A 69 12.14 -6.65 -2.05
CA ASN A 69 11.70 -7.80 -1.27
C ASN A 69 10.18 -7.90 -1.21
N VAL A 70 9.49 -6.77 -1.18
CA VAL A 70 8.04 -6.80 -1.22
C VAL A 70 7.56 -7.44 -2.50
N LEU A 71 8.15 -7.05 -3.63
CA LEU A 71 7.76 -7.65 -4.90
C LEU A 71 8.01 -9.14 -4.91
N LEU A 72 9.16 -9.56 -4.43
CA LEU A 72 9.50 -10.97 -4.41
C LEU A 72 8.55 -11.77 -3.51
N ASP A 73 8.16 -11.20 -2.40
CA ASP A 73 7.22 -11.87 -1.50
C ASP A 73 5.86 -12.07 -2.14
N HIS A 74 5.51 -11.24 -3.10
CA HIS A 74 4.26 -11.37 -3.82
C HIS A 74 4.41 -12.15 -5.12
N GLY A 75 5.52 -12.81 -5.31
CA GLY A 75 5.72 -13.65 -6.48
C GLY A 75 6.06 -12.87 -7.74
N ARG A 76 6.54 -11.67 -7.57
CA ARG A 76 6.89 -10.84 -8.71
C ARG A 76 8.39 -10.83 -8.91
#